data_1a6218fdeee3394b0e638a1bacd04a7d
#
_entry.id   1a6218fdeee3394b0e638a1bacd04a7d
#
_cell.length_a   1.000
_cell.length_b   1.000
_cell.length_c   1.000
_cell.angle_alpha   90.00
_cell.angle_beta   90.00
_cell.angle_gamma   90.00
#
_symmetry.space_group_name_H-M   'P 1'
#
loop_
_entity.id
_entity.type
_entity.pdbx_description
1 polymer ?
#
loop_
_entity_poly.entity_id
_entity_poly.type
_entity_poly.pdbx_seq_one_letter_code
_entity_poly.pdbx_strand_id
1 'polypeptide(L)'
;ELPEAERVCPHDGAALSEIGVEVSEQLDIVPQQVRVIRHERVKYACPCCDAGLRLAAKPPQVIPKGLLSEAALAWVITSKYLDALPLYRQAALLGRFGGTELSRNTLAASVVRVGQAVQPVVNLLRDALLDSFIVHGDETEVQVLKEPGRKAQAKSYMWVQMTQTSGIQGIG
;
A
#
# COMPACT_ATOMS: atom_id res chain seq x y z
N GLU A 1 -17.17 -17.71 29.31
CA GLU A 1 -18.28 -18.08 30.22
C GLU A 1 -17.77 -19.13 31.21
N LEU A 2 -18.31 -19.13 32.47
CA LEU A 2 -18.02 -20.17 33.44
C LEU A 2 -18.64 -21.52 32.97
N PRO A 3 -17.95 -22.66 33.20
CA PRO A 3 -18.55 -23.98 32.99
C PRO A 3 -19.85 -24.16 33.77
N GLU A 4 -20.81 -24.90 33.25
CA GLU A 4 -22.11 -25.07 33.87
C GLU A 4 -22.04 -25.64 35.30
N ALA A 5 -21.09 -26.51 35.56
CA ALA A 5 -20.81 -27.08 36.89
C ALA A 5 -20.36 -26.04 37.94
N GLU A 6 -19.80 -24.92 37.50
CA GLU A 6 -19.30 -23.83 38.36
C GLU A 6 -20.33 -22.71 38.54
N ARG A 7 -21.48 -22.77 37.85
CA ARG A 7 -22.58 -21.79 37.97
C ARG A 7 -23.54 -22.13 39.15
N VAL A 8 -23.00 -22.62 40.24
CA VAL A 8 -23.76 -23.02 41.43
C VAL A 8 -23.25 -22.27 42.65
N CYS A 9 -24.17 -21.75 43.44
CA CYS A 9 -23.83 -21.05 44.66
C CYS A 9 -23.13 -21.99 45.66
N PRO A 10 -21.95 -21.66 46.19
CA PRO A 10 -21.22 -22.53 47.11
C PRO A 10 -21.86 -22.63 48.50
N HIS A 11 -22.86 -21.78 48.83
CA HIS A 11 -23.48 -21.73 50.14
C HIS A 11 -24.82 -22.50 50.20
N ASP A 12 -25.65 -22.44 49.16
CA ASP A 12 -26.99 -23.01 49.16
C ASP A 12 -27.29 -23.90 47.94
N GLY A 13 -26.33 -24.01 46.99
CA GLY A 13 -26.49 -24.85 45.82
C GLY A 13 -27.42 -24.30 44.76
N ALA A 14 -27.91 -23.07 44.89
CA ALA A 14 -28.79 -22.45 43.89
C ALA A 14 -28.02 -22.13 42.60
N ALA A 15 -28.69 -22.18 41.45
CA ALA A 15 -28.13 -21.79 40.18
C ALA A 15 -27.83 -20.26 40.19
N LEU A 16 -26.61 -19.91 39.82
CA LEU A 16 -26.20 -18.51 39.70
C LEU A 16 -26.84 -17.90 38.44
N SER A 17 -27.37 -16.68 38.56
CA SER A 17 -27.88 -15.89 37.44
C SER A 17 -26.80 -14.91 36.94
N GLU A 18 -26.78 -14.65 35.65
CA GLU A 18 -25.92 -13.62 35.06
C GLU A 18 -26.39 -12.24 35.52
N ILE A 19 -25.46 -11.46 36.11
CA ILE A 19 -25.73 -10.10 36.60
C ILE A 19 -24.99 -9.01 35.81
N GLY A 20 -24.15 -9.39 34.87
CA GLY A 20 -23.41 -8.46 34.01
C GLY A 20 -22.19 -9.09 33.34
N VAL A 21 -21.54 -8.30 32.52
CA VAL A 21 -20.33 -8.68 31.78
C VAL A 21 -19.24 -7.70 32.15
N GLU A 22 -18.09 -8.20 32.55
CA GLU A 22 -16.86 -7.40 32.64
C GLU A 22 -16.19 -7.36 31.26
N VAL A 23 -15.96 -6.16 30.74
CA VAL A 23 -15.36 -5.95 29.43
C VAL A 23 -13.91 -5.53 29.60
N SER A 24 -13.00 -6.20 28.92
CA SER A 24 -11.61 -5.80 28.78
C SER A 24 -11.23 -5.73 27.30
N GLU A 25 -10.43 -4.75 26.93
CA GLU A 25 -9.99 -4.54 25.55
C GLU A 25 -8.46 -4.66 25.49
N GLN A 26 -7.98 -5.28 24.43
CA GLN A 26 -6.54 -5.42 24.15
C GLN A 26 -6.29 -5.04 22.70
N LEU A 27 -5.21 -4.30 22.47
CA LEU A 27 -4.73 -4.01 21.11
C LEU A 27 -4.05 -5.26 20.56
N ASP A 28 -4.53 -5.73 19.41
CA ASP A 28 -3.92 -6.85 18.67
C ASP A 28 -3.46 -6.39 17.28
N ILE A 29 -2.48 -7.07 16.73
CA ILE A 29 -1.94 -6.81 15.39
C ILE A 29 -2.10 -8.07 14.55
N VAL A 30 -2.90 -7.96 13.47
CA VAL A 30 -2.95 -9.00 12.45
C VAL A 30 -1.70 -8.89 11.58
N PRO A 31 -0.82 -9.91 11.56
CA PRO A 31 0.40 -9.87 10.77
C PRO A 31 0.10 -9.66 9.28
N GLN A 32 0.94 -8.85 8.62
CA GLN A 32 0.86 -8.67 7.17
C GLN A 32 1.11 -10.00 6.45
N GLN A 33 0.35 -10.22 5.39
CA GLN A 33 0.48 -11.41 4.53
C GLN A 33 0.88 -10.98 3.12
N VAL A 34 1.88 -11.67 2.57
CA VAL A 34 2.24 -11.58 1.16
C VAL A 34 1.72 -12.81 0.45
N ARG A 35 1.01 -12.59 -0.66
CA ARG A 35 0.45 -13.69 -1.46
C ARG A 35 0.75 -13.49 -2.94
N VAL A 36 0.88 -14.58 -3.66
CA VAL A 36 0.98 -14.58 -5.11
C VAL A 36 -0.42 -14.71 -5.71
N ILE A 37 -0.82 -13.74 -6.54
CA ILE A 37 -2.06 -13.80 -7.30
C ILE A 37 -1.75 -14.45 -8.65
N ARG A 38 -2.29 -15.63 -8.88
CA ARG A 38 -2.15 -16.36 -10.15
C ARG A 38 -3.36 -16.08 -11.04
N HIS A 39 -3.12 -15.44 -12.17
CA HIS A 39 -4.15 -15.19 -13.18
C HIS A 39 -4.11 -16.29 -14.23
N GLU A 40 -5.14 -17.13 -14.27
CA GLU A 40 -5.30 -18.17 -15.28
C GLU A 40 -6.27 -17.69 -16.36
N ARG A 41 -5.84 -17.77 -17.59
CA ARG A 41 -6.63 -17.36 -18.76
C ARG A 41 -6.70 -18.51 -19.75
N VAL A 42 -7.90 -19.02 -19.97
CA VAL A 42 -8.11 -20.12 -20.91
C VAL A 42 -7.92 -19.60 -22.34
N LYS A 43 -7.16 -20.35 -23.12
CA LYS A 43 -6.98 -20.14 -24.55
C LYS A 43 -7.92 -21.07 -25.31
N TYR A 44 -8.63 -20.53 -26.27
CA TYR A 44 -9.50 -21.28 -27.16
C TYR A 44 -8.91 -21.23 -28.57
N ALA A 45 -8.81 -22.38 -29.22
CA ALA A 45 -8.37 -22.49 -30.60
C ALA A 45 -9.41 -23.24 -31.44
N CYS A 46 -9.50 -22.92 -32.71
CA CYS A 46 -10.34 -23.69 -33.63
C CYS A 46 -9.68 -25.03 -33.90
N PRO A 47 -10.41 -26.18 -33.80
CA PRO A 47 -9.84 -27.48 -34.08
C PRO A 47 -9.68 -27.74 -35.60
N CYS A 48 -10.27 -26.90 -36.44
CA CYS A 48 -10.30 -27.08 -37.90
C CYS A 48 -9.33 -26.16 -38.66
N CYS A 49 -8.83 -25.10 -38.03
CA CYS A 49 -7.89 -24.17 -38.68
C CYS A 49 -7.03 -23.47 -37.63
N ASP A 50 -5.80 -23.06 -37.97
CA ASP A 50 -4.86 -22.41 -37.10
C ASP A 50 -5.15 -20.91 -36.84
N ALA A 51 -6.17 -20.35 -37.51
CA ALA A 51 -6.45 -18.91 -37.52
C ALA A 51 -7.33 -18.41 -36.35
N GLY A 52 -7.87 -19.28 -35.52
CA GLY A 52 -8.94 -18.95 -34.56
C GLY A 52 -8.54 -18.93 -33.11
N LEU A 53 -7.35 -18.39 -32.75
CA LEU A 53 -6.95 -18.27 -31.32
C LEU A 53 -7.72 -17.15 -30.60
N ARG A 54 -8.41 -17.49 -29.52
CA ARG A 54 -9.10 -16.55 -28.62
C ARG A 54 -8.59 -16.69 -27.20
N LEU A 55 -8.40 -15.56 -26.54
CA LEU A 55 -7.91 -15.48 -25.17
C LEU A 55 -8.72 -14.42 -24.42
N ALA A 56 -9.15 -14.72 -23.19
CA ALA A 56 -9.82 -13.75 -22.34
C ALA A 56 -8.93 -12.51 -22.08
N ALA A 57 -9.55 -11.34 -21.97
CA ALA A 57 -8.82 -10.12 -21.66
C ALA A 57 -8.11 -10.25 -20.30
N LYS A 58 -6.93 -9.66 -20.18
CA LYS A 58 -6.24 -9.54 -18.89
C LYS A 58 -6.87 -8.39 -18.11
N PRO A 59 -7.03 -8.49 -16.78
CA PRO A 59 -7.41 -7.34 -15.96
C PRO A 59 -6.46 -6.16 -16.21
N PRO A 60 -6.98 -4.92 -16.23
CA PRO A 60 -6.14 -3.74 -16.39
C PRO A 60 -5.12 -3.65 -15.24
N GLN A 61 -3.95 -3.14 -15.53
CA GLN A 61 -2.89 -2.93 -14.54
C GLN A 61 -2.34 -1.51 -14.69
N VAL A 62 -2.10 -0.84 -13.57
CA VAL A 62 -1.46 0.50 -13.53
C VAL A 62 -0.11 0.47 -14.23
N ILE A 63 0.66 -0.58 -13.99
CA ILE A 63 1.91 -0.85 -14.73
C ILE A 63 1.69 -2.04 -15.66
N PRO A 64 1.57 -1.85 -16.98
CA PRO A 64 1.40 -2.94 -17.92
C PRO A 64 2.51 -3.99 -17.77
N LYS A 65 2.13 -5.26 -17.65
CA LYS A 65 3.04 -6.40 -17.40
C LYS A 65 3.86 -6.26 -16.10
N GLY A 66 3.39 -5.44 -15.15
CA GLY A 66 4.01 -5.30 -13.83
C GLY A 66 3.93 -6.59 -13.04
N LEU A 67 4.96 -6.84 -12.20
CA LEU A 67 5.00 -7.98 -11.29
C LEU A 67 4.15 -7.74 -10.05
N LEU A 68 4.06 -6.48 -9.59
CA LEU A 68 3.34 -6.10 -8.38
C LEU A 68 1.89 -5.74 -8.72
N SER A 69 0.95 -6.19 -7.88
CA SER A 69 -0.44 -5.74 -7.92
C SER A 69 -0.54 -4.28 -7.46
N GLU A 70 -1.67 -3.64 -7.72
CA GLU A 70 -1.95 -2.26 -7.30
C GLU A 70 -1.82 -2.09 -5.79
N ALA A 71 -2.32 -3.04 -5.01
CA ALA A 71 -2.17 -3.04 -3.56
C ALA A 71 -0.70 -3.15 -3.10
N ALA A 72 0.09 -3.99 -3.77
CA ALA A 72 1.52 -4.12 -3.48
C ALA A 72 2.30 -2.85 -3.87
N LEU A 73 1.93 -2.20 -4.99
CA LEU A 73 2.51 -0.91 -5.39
C LEU A 73 2.17 0.19 -4.38
N ALA A 74 0.93 0.27 -3.93
CA ALA A 74 0.51 1.22 -2.90
C ALA A 74 1.29 1.01 -1.61
N TRP A 75 1.42 -0.24 -1.15
CA TRP A 75 2.21 -0.58 0.04
C TRP A 75 3.67 -0.14 -0.08
N VAL A 76 4.33 -0.43 -1.22
CA VAL A 76 5.73 -0.04 -1.45
C VAL A 76 5.92 1.47 -1.37
N ILE A 77 4.99 2.23 -1.97
CA ILE A 77 5.07 3.69 -2.01
C ILE A 77 4.79 4.29 -0.64
N THR A 78 3.72 3.88 0.02
CA THR A 78 3.37 4.34 1.36
C THR A 78 4.50 4.05 2.34
N SER A 79 5.00 2.81 2.38
CA SER A 79 6.11 2.45 3.25
C SER A 79 7.38 3.25 2.98
N LYS A 80 7.64 3.61 1.71
CA LYS A 80 8.82 4.40 1.37
C LYS A 80 8.69 5.86 1.77
N TYR A 81 7.57 6.50 1.48
CA TYR A 81 7.44 7.95 1.57
C TYR A 81 6.72 8.42 2.83
N LEU A 82 5.81 7.63 3.37
CA LEU A 82 5.11 7.95 4.62
C LEU A 82 5.84 7.34 5.83
N ASP A 83 6.23 6.05 5.75
CA ASP A 83 6.85 5.33 6.85
C ASP A 83 8.39 5.43 6.84
N ALA A 84 8.97 6.19 5.90
CA ALA A 84 10.42 6.36 5.71
C ALA A 84 11.20 5.04 5.59
N LEU A 85 10.57 3.94 5.11
CA LEU A 85 11.15 2.62 5.03
C LEU A 85 11.92 2.43 3.70
N PRO A 86 13.26 2.31 3.72
CA PRO A 86 14.05 2.17 2.50
C PRO A 86 13.72 0.89 1.72
N LEU A 87 13.81 0.94 0.38
CA LEU A 87 13.45 -0.19 -0.48
C LEU A 87 14.22 -1.48 -0.19
N TYR A 88 15.48 -1.39 0.28
CA TYR A 88 16.24 -2.59 0.65
C TYR A 88 15.66 -3.28 1.90
N ARG A 89 15.11 -2.52 2.86
CA ARG A 89 14.41 -3.08 4.02
C ARG A 89 13.06 -3.66 3.63
N GLN A 90 12.34 -3.00 2.72
CA GLN A 90 11.10 -3.53 2.18
C GLN A 90 11.32 -4.87 1.48
N ALA A 91 12.38 -5.00 0.65
CA ALA A 91 12.74 -6.27 0.02
C ALA A 91 12.99 -7.39 1.06
N ALA A 92 13.70 -7.07 2.15
CA ALA A 92 13.94 -8.02 3.24
C ALA A 92 12.64 -8.40 3.99
N LEU A 93 11.73 -7.43 4.22
CA LEU A 93 10.42 -7.69 4.82
C LEU A 93 9.56 -8.62 3.96
N LEU A 94 9.47 -8.36 2.65
CA LEU A 94 8.73 -9.19 1.71
C LEU A 94 9.24 -10.63 1.69
N GLY A 95 10.56 -10.82 1.74
CA GLY A 95 11.17 -12.15 1.88
C GLY A 95 10.74 -12.86 3.16
N ARG A 96 10.70 -12.15 4.30
CA ARG A 96 10.27 -12.74 5.61
C ARG A 96 8.79 -13.11 5.65
N PHE A 97 7.94 -12.38 4.95
CA PHE A 97 6.50 -12.66 4.90
C PHE A 97 6.11 -13.77 3.92
N GLY A 98 7.09 -14.51 3.39
CA GLY A 98 6.85 -15.63 2.48
C GLY A 98 6.61 -15.24 1.03
N GLY A 99 6.94 -13.99 0.68
CA GLY A 99 6.93 -13.53 -0.70
C GLY A 99 8.13 -14.03 -1.49
N THR A 100 8.07 -13.86 -2.80
CA THR A 100 9.19 -14.08 -3.72
C THR A 100 10.32 -13.11 -3.39
N GLU A 101 11.57 -13.51 -3.56
CA GLU A 101 12.71 -12.60 -3.44
C GLU A 101 12.61 -11.48 -4.49
N LEU A 102 12.26 -10.30 -4.02
CA LEU A 102 12.19 -9.10 -4.84
C LEU A 102 13.44 -8.25 -4.61
N SER A 103 14.15 -7.92 -5.68
CA SER A 103 15.30 -7.04 -5.58
C SER A 103 14.87 -5.59 -5.31
N ARG A 104 15.72 -4.83 -4.60
CA ARG A 104 15.52 -3.39 -4.43
C ARG A 104 15.41 -2.64 -5.77
N ASN A 105 16.06 -3.14 -6.82
CA ASN A 105 16.01 -2.52 -8.15
C ASN A 105 14.64 -2.72 -8.80
N THR A 106 14.00 -3.88 -8.62
CA THR A 106 12.63 -4.13 -9.06
C THR A 106 11.65 -3.19 -8.38
N LEU A 107 11.80 -3.01 -7.06
CA LEU A 107 10.97 -2.06 -6.31
C LEU A 107 11.19 -0.62 -6.76
N ALA A 108 12.45 -0.20 -6.96
CA ALA A 108 12.79 1.14 -7.44
C ALA A 108 12.21 1.43 -8.83
N ALA A 109 12.37 0.48 -9.77
CA ALA A 109 11.78 0.61 -11.10
C ALA A 109 10.24 0.71 -11.05
N SER A 110 9.60 -0.03 -10.14
CA SER A 110 8.16 0.05 -9.93
C SER A 110 7.73 1.42 -9.41
N VAL A 111 8.45 1.97 -8.42
CA VAL A 111 8.18 3.31 -7.87
C VAL A 111 8.26 4.38 -8.96
N VAL A 112 9.31 4.36 -9.80
CA VAL A 112 9.45 5.32 -10.92
C VAL A 112 8.28 5.20 -11.90
N ARG A 113 7.88 3.97 -12.27
CA ARG A 113 6.76 3.75 -13.21
C ARG A 113 5.42 4.17 -12.65
N VAL A 114 5.18 3.98 -11.34
CA VAL A 114 3.97 4.51 -10.69
C VAL A 114 3.99 6.03 -10.68
N GLY A 115 5.12 6.67 -10.36
CA GLY A 115 5.26 8.13 -10.43
C GLY A 115 4.85 8.67 -11.80
N GLN A 116 5.26 8.01 -12.88
CA GLN A 116 4.84 8.37 -14.24
C GLN A 116 3.35 8.15 -14.47
N ALA A 117 2.79 7.04 -13.97
CA ALA A 117 1.37 6.71 -14.16
C ALA A 117 0.43 7.64 -13.40
N VAL A 118 0.83 8.15 -12.22
CA VAL A 118 0.02 9.07 -11.40
C VAL A 118 0.25 10.54 -11.74
N GLN A 119 1.12 10.85 -12.70
CA GLN A 119 1.42 12.23 -13.10
C GLN A 119 0.17 13.09 -13.39
N PRO A 120 -0.88 12.58 -14.06
CA PRO A 120 -2.12 13.34 -14.27
C PRO A 120 -2.79 13.77 -12.95
N VAL A 121 -2.78 12.89 -11.93
CA VAL A 121 -3.33 13.20 -10.60
C VAL A 121 -2.49 14.28 -9.91
N VAL A 122 -1.16 14.16 -10.00
CA VAL A 122 -0.23 15.16 -9.44
C VAL A 122 -0.46 16.53 -10.10
N ASN A 123 -0.72 16.58 -11.42
CA ASN A 123 -1.03 17.82 -12.13
C ASN A 123 -2.34 18.45 -11.62
N LEU A 124 -3.40 17.66 -11.42
CA LEU A 124 -4.66 18.15 -10.86
C LEU A 124 -4.48 18.67 -9.43
N LEU A 125 -3.70 17.98 -8.60
CA LEU A 125 -3.39 18.44 -7.24
C LEU A 125 -2.61 19.77 -7.27
N ARG A 126 -1.66 19.90 -8.19
CA ARG A 126 -0.93 21.16 -8.39
C ARG A 126 -1.87 22.30 -8.81
N ASP A 127 -2.75 22.05 -9.75
CA ASP A 127 -3.69 23.06 -10.24
C ASP A 127 -4.62 23.51 -9.09
N ALA A 128 -5.16 22.58 -8.30
CA ALA A 128 -5.94 22.89 -7.12
C ALA A 128 -5.14 23.66 -6.04
N LEU A 129 -3.84 23.35 -5.89
CA LEU A 129 -2.96 24.09 -4.99
C LEU A 129 -2.77 25.54 -5.45
N LEU A 130 -2.57 25.76 -6.75
CA LEU A 130 -2.35 27.09 -7.33
C LEU A 130 -3.60 27.98 -7.31
N ASP A 131 -4.79 27.39 -7.26
CA ASP A 131 -6.06 28.10 -7.07
C ASP A 131 -6.27 28.58 -5.62
N SER A 132 -5.39 28.21 -4.70
CA SER A 132 -5.51 28.57 -3.29
C SER A 132 -5.01 29.98 -3.03
N PHE A 133 -5.63 30.68 -2.06
CA PHE A 133 -5.28 32.06 -1.71
C PHE A 133 -3.86 32.18 -1.13
N ILE A 134 -3.40 31.18 -0.36
CA ILE A 134 -2.06 31.14 0.22
C ILE A 134 -1.44 29.77 -0.06
N VAL A 135 -0.24 29.78 -0.60
CA VAL A 135 0.60 28.60 -0.78
C VAL A 135 1.86 28.76 0.06
N HIS A 136 2.10 27.83 0.97
CA HIS A 136 3.35 27.72 1.71
C HIS A 136 4.32 26.85 0.95
N GLY A 137 5.61 27.24 0.93
CA GLY A 137 6.66 26.47 0.30
C GLY A 137 7.86 26.34 1.22
N ASP A 138 8.46 25.15 1.24
CA ASP A 138 9.69 24.88 1.95
C ASP A 138 10.57 23.96 1.11
N GLU A 139 11.88 24.03 1.32
CA GLU A 139 12.87 23.26 0.57
C GLU A 139 13.67 22.32 1.46
N THR A 140 14.00 21.14 0.94
CA THR A 140 14.92 20.22 1.59
C THR A 140 16.01 19.76 0.63
N GLU A 141 17.22 19.61 1.13
CA GLU A 141 18.33 19.11 0.32
C GLU A 141 18.12 17.64 -0.02
N VAL A 142 18.32 17.28 -1.28
CA VAL A 142 18.29 15.91 -1.76
C VAL A 142 19.50 15.63 -2.61
N GLN A 143 20.00 14.41 -2.56
CA GLN A 143 21.08 13.95 -3.43
C GLN A 143 20.51 13.23 -4.66
N VAL A 144 20.84 13.72 -5.85
CA VAL A 144 20.50 13.09 -7.11
C VAL A 144 21.75 12.52 -7.75
N LEU A 145 21.91 11.18 -7.72
CA LEU A 145 23.14 10.50 -8.09
C LEU A 145 23.46 10.53 -9.59
N LYS A 146 22.47 10.65 -10.46
CA LYS A 146 22.60 10.55 -11.92
C LYS A 146 21.90 11.71 -12.62
N GLU A 147 22.16 12.91 -12.17
CA GLU A 147 21.65 14.12 -12.83
C GLU A 147 22.57 14.49 -14.01
N PRO A 148 22.03 14.61 -15.24
CA PRO A 148 22.84 14.96 -16.39
C PRO A 148 23.59 16.30 -16.21
N GLY A 149 24.89 16.31 -16.47
CA GLY A 149 25.71 17.54 -16.37
C GLY A 149 26.09 17.97 -14.95
N ARG A 150 25.73 17.20 -13.91
CA ARG A 150 26.06 17.52 -12.51
C ARG A 150 26.85 16.41 -11.83
N LYS A 151 27.72 16.80 -10.90
CA LYS A 151 28.48 15.84 -10.06
C LYS A 151 27.54 15.20 -9.03
N ALA A 152 27.78 13.93 -8.66
CA ALA A 152 26.98 13.21 -7.67
C ALA A 152 26.92 13.89 -6.28
N GLN A 153 27.91 14.73 -5.95
CA GLN A 153 27.98 15.49 -4.69
C GLN A 153 27.28 16.85 -4.79
N ALA A 154 26.76 17.24 -5.96
CA ALA A 154 26.05 18.50 -6.12
C ALA A 154 24.74 18.44 -5.32
N LYS A 155 24.47 19.52 -4.59
CA LYS A 155 23.20 19.68 -3.86
C LYS A 155 22.08 19.97 -4.84
N SER A 156 21.00 19.19 -4.75
CA SER A 156 19.72 19.45 -5.38
C SER A 156 18.68 19.70 -4.30
N TYR A 157 17.60 20.37 -4.63
CA TYR A 157 16.56 20.72 -3.67
C TYR A 157 15.22 20.13 -4.11
N MET A 158 14.48 19.60 -3.16
CA MET A 158 13.11 19.21 -3.33
C MET A 158 12.23 20.24 -2.63
N TRP A 159 11.31 20.83 -3.37
CA TRP A 159 10.34 21.81 -2.86
C TRP A 159 9.06 21.08 -2.47
N VAL A 160 8.60 21.32 -1.26
CA VAL A 160 7.28 20.93 -0.77
C VAL A 160 6.40 22.15 -0.77
N GLN A 161 5.22 22.06 -1.36
CA GLN A 161 4.23 23.10 -1.38
C GLN A 161 2.94 22.61 -0.73
N MET A 162 2.33 23.43 0.08
CA MET A 162 1.08 23.12 0.78
C MET A 162 0.19 24.35 0.90
N THR A 163 -1.10 24.12 1.01
CA THR A 163 -2.07 25.16 1.35
C THR A 163 -2.86 24.75 2.59
N GLN A 164 -3.43 25.74 3.28
CA GLN A 164 -4.39 25.46 4.32
C GLN A 164 -5.68 24.98 3.66
N THR A 165 -6.07 23.74 3.90
CA THR A 165 -7.42 23.28 3.61
C THR A 165 -8.36 23.97 4.61
N SER A 166 -9.12 24.96 4.17
CA SER A 166 -10.26 25.45 4.93
C SER A 166 -11.21 24.26 5.16
N GLY A 167 -11.12 23.67 6.36
CA GLY A 167 -12.12 22.82 6.99
C GLY A 167 -12.70 21.70 6.13
N ILE A 168 -11.98 20.57 5.98
CA ILE A 168 -12.68 19.29 5.95
C ILE A 168 -13.02 19.00 7.42
N GLN A 169 -14.18 19.47 7.87
CA GLN A 169 -14.79 19.02 9.11
C GLN A 169 -14.99 17.51 8.97
N GLY A 170 -14.53 16.78 9.98
CA GLY A 170 -14.41 15.37 10.02
C GLY A 170 -15.64 14.61 9.53
N ILE A 171 -15.36 13.60 8.74
CA ILE A 171 -16.23 12.44 8.63
C ILE A 171 -15.89 11.60 9.87
N GLY A 172 -16.75 11.73 10.91
CA GLY A 172 -16.74 10.85 12.06
C GLY A 172 -17.25 9.47 11.70
#